data_13793abbeec1da29eff3abbc6264d127
#
_entry.id   13793abbeec1da29eff3abbc6264d127
#
_cell.length_a   1.000
_cell.length_b   1.000
_cell.length_c   1.000
_cell.angle_alpha   90.00
_cell.angle_beta   90.00
_cell.angle_gamma   90.00
#
_symmetry.space_group_name_H-M   'P 1'
#
loop_
_entity.id
_entity.type
_entity.pdbx_description
1 polymer ?
#
loop_
_entity_poly.entity_id
_entity_poly.type
_entity_poly.pdbx_seq_one_letter_code
_entity_poly.pdbx_strand_id
1 'polypeptide(L)'
;MIGPEMNSRTPHILIVDEAALVKDAVFSSVTAFTSHTKGAIWLMSTPRRQAGFFYNLWHCTDKRWRRILSTVKDCPDFDPDFLAMQQSIDPIKYRQDFLCEFIQPADSLISADIINRMVDPTLDPWQVPPSNRY
;
A
#
# COMPACT_ATOMS: atom_id res chain seq x y z
N MET A 1 -2.63 -1.91 26.41
CA MET A 1 -2.07 -0.85 27.26
C MET A 1 -0.61 -0.73 26.90
N ILE A 2 -0.24 0.26 26.09
CA ILE A 2 1.17 0.50 25.70
C ILE A 2 1.77 1.29 26.87
N GLY A 3 2.73 0.68 27.57
CA GLY A 3 3.34 1.28 28.74
C GLY A 3 4.12 2.56 28.42
N PRO A 4 4.34 3.45 29.40
CA PRO A 4 4.97 4.77 29.22
C PRO A 4 6.44 4.73 28.79
N GLU A 5 7.06 3.57 28.71
CA GLU A 5 8.48 3.43 28.37
C GLU A 5 8.81 3.47 26.86
N MET A 6 7.82 3.42 25.97
CA MET A 6 8.08 3.50 24.52
C MET A 6 8.46 4.90 24.02
N ASN A 7 8.25 5.93 24.82
CA ASN A 7 8.51 7.33 24.43
C ASN A 7 9.98 7.77 24.56
N SER A 8 10.89 6.94 25.07
CA SER A 8 12.26 7.36 25.36
C SER A 8 13.31 6.86 24.35
N ARG A 9 12.92 6.02 23.38
CA ARG A 9 13.88 5.46 22.40
C ARG A 9 13.53 5.94 21.00
N THR A 10 14.41 6.75 20.43
CA THR A 10 14.33 7.20 19.04
C THR A 10 15.00 6.14 18.15
N PRO A 11 14.26 5.40 17.32
CA PRO A 11 14.84 4.33 16.50
C PRO A 11 15.67 4.89 15.35
N HIS A 12 16.76 4.23 15.02
CA HIS A 12 17.55 4.50 13.81
C HIS A 12 17.02 3.75 12.59
N ILE A 13 16.28 2.67 12.82
CA ILE A 13 15.64 1.89 11.75
C ILE A 13 14.23 1.55 12.24
N LEU A 14 13.24 1.81 11.38
CA LEU A 14 11.86 1.36 11.52
C LEU A 14 11.61 0.28 10.48
N ILE A 15 11.28 -0.92 10.92
CA ILE A 15 10.88 -2.03 10.04
C ILE A 15 9.39 -2.26 10.21
N VAL A 16 8.65 -2.21 9.12
CA VAL A 16 7.21 -2.49 9.09
C VAL A 16 6.99 -3.71 8.20
N ASP A 17 6.72 -4.82 8.86
CA ASP A 17 6.32 -6.05 8.17
C ASP A 17 4.82 -6.04 7.91
N GLU A 18 4.39 -6.71 6.85
CA GLU A 18 3.01 -6.69 6.35
C GLU A 18 2.46 -5.27 6.16
N ALA A 19 3.30 -4.38 5.64
CA ALA A 19 3.03 -2.95 5.54
C ALA A 19 1.73 -2.61 4.79
N ALA A 20 1.33 -3.43 3.80
CA ALA A 20 0.09 -3.24 3.06
C ALA A 20 -1.19 -3.43 3.90
N LEU A 21 -1.09 -4.05 5.08
CA LEU A 21 -2.20 -4.24 6.02
C LEU A 21 -2.26 -3.15 7.10
N VAL A 22 -1.20 -2.37 7.26
CA VAL A 22 -1.13 -1.31 8.26
C VAL A 22 -1.97 -0.11 7.81
N LYS A 23 -2.75 0.47 8.72
CA LYS A 23 -3.55 1.67 8.45
C LYS A 23 -2.66 2.90 8.30
N ASP A 24 -3.01 3.81 7.38
CA ASP A 24 -2.27 5.04 7.10
C ASP A 24 -2.03 5.88 8.37
N ALA A 25 -3.02 5.97 9.25
CA ALA A 25 -2.89 6.70 10.51
C ALA A 25 -1.82 6.11 11.45
N VAL A 26 -1.71 4.77 11.49
CA VAL A 26 -0.67 4.09 12.28
C VAL A 26 0.70 4.35 11.67
N PHE A 27 0.83 4.21 10.36
CA PHE A 27 2.09 4.48 9.66
C PHE A 27 2.56 5.92 9.88
N SER A 28 1.67 6.90 9.73
CA SER A 28 1.99 8.31 9.99
C SER A 28 2.47 8.55 11.42
N SER A 29 1.87 7.87 12.40
CA SER A 29 2.26 8.01 13.80
C SER A 29 3.65 7.42 14.08
N VAL A 30 3.96 6.23 13.53
CA VAL A 30 5.23 5.56 13.82
C VAL A 30 6.41 6.17 13.05
N THR A 31 6.18 6.76 11.88
CA THR A 31 7.24 7.45 11.12
C THR A 31 7.78 8.69 11.83
N ALA A 32 6.96 9.32 12.67
CA ALA A 32 7.41 10.44 13.49
C ALA A 32 8.56 10.07 14.42
N PHE A 33 8.65 8.81 14.87
CA PHE A 33 9.72 8.36 15.76
C PHE A 33 11.11 8.36 15.10
N THR A 34 11.19 8.25 13.78
CA THR A 34 12.46 8.27 13.05
C THR A 34 12.94 9.68 12.69
N SER A 35 12.10 10.70 12.89
CA SER A 35 12.37 12.06 12.43
C SER A 35 13.62 12.68 13.07
N HIS A 36 13.86 12.44 14.35
CA HIS A 36 15.00 12.98 15.08
C HIS A 36 16.33 12.32 14.70
N THR A 37 16.30 11.02 14.42
CA THR A 37 17.49 10.24 14.07
C THR A 37 17.81 10.26 12.58
N LYS A 38 16.90 10.78 11.76
CA LYS A 38 16.92 10.60 10.31
C LYS A 38 17.01 9.11 9.93
N GLY A 39 16.35 8.27 10.73
CA GLY A 39 16.42 6.82 10.65
C GLY A 39 15.86 6.28 9.34
N ALA A 40 16.32 5.10 8.93
CA ALA A 40 15.81 4.42 7.76
C ALA A 40 14.45 3.78 8.05
N ILE A 41 13.58 3.72 7.03
CA ILE A 41 12.28 3.05 7.08
C ILE A 41 12.31 1.91 6.06
N TRP A 42 12.03 0.71 6.52
CA TRP A 42 11.93 -0.49 5.68
C TRP A 42 10.49 -0.99 5.73
N LEU A 43 9.89 -1.12 4.57
CA LEU A 43 8.53 -1.63 4.41
C LEU A 43 8.60 -2.94 3.64
N MET A 44 8.05 -3.99 4.20
CA MET A 44 7.98 -5.31 3.59
C MET A 44 6.53 -5.76 3.55
N SER A 45 6.06 -6.25 2.42
CA SER A 45 4.72 -6.84 2.31
C SER A 45 4.51 -7.47 0.94
N THR A 46 3.59 -8.42 0.86
CA THR A 46 2.87 -8.67 -0.38
C THR A 46 1.92 -7.50 -0.66
N PRO A 47 1.75 -7.09 -1.91
CA PRO A 47 0.80 -6.05 -2.27
C PRO A 47 -0.63 -6.50 -1.94
N ARG A 48 -1.49 -5.53 -1.64
CA ARG A 48 -2.91 -5.80 -1.42
C ARG A 48 -3.74 -4.98 -2.42
N ARG A 49 -4.42 -3.95 -1.93
CA ARG A 49 -5.26 -3.07 -2.75
C ARG A 49 -4.45 -1.94 -3.40
N GLN A 50 -5.00 -1.36 -4.45
CA GLN A 50 -4.46 -0.16 -5.10
C GLN A 50 -4.81 1.12 -4.32
N ALA A 51 -4.53 1.13 -3.01
CA ALA A 51 -4.80 2.25 -2.12
C ALA A 51 -3.94 2.17 -0.86
N GLY A 52 -3.85 3.28 -0.14
CA GLY A 52 -3.12 3.42 1.12
C GLY A 52 -1.65 3.78 0.94
N PHE A 53 -0.98 4.03 2.07
CA PHE A 53 0.39 4.55 2.05
C PHE A 53 1.38 3.62 1.33
N PHE A 54 1.25 2.28 1.49
CA PHE A 54 2.16 1.32 0.89
C PHE A 54 2.08 1.35 -0.65
N TYR A 55 0.86 1.37 -1.20
CA TYR A 55 0.63 1.54 -2.64
C TYR A 55 1.18 2.88 -3.15
N ASN A 56 0.86 3.98 -2.43
CA ASN A 56 1.29 5.32 -2.81
C ASN A 56 2.81 5.46 -2.80
N LEU A 57 3.49 4.93 -1.78
CA LEU A 57 4.96 4.94 -1.71
C LEU A 57 5.61 4.04 -2.76
N TRP A 58 4.96 2.93 -3.12
CA TRP A 58 5.46 2.08 -4.20
C TRP A 58 5.45 2.80 -5.55
N HIS A 59 4.43 3.61 -5.83
CA HIS A 59 4.26 4.30 -7.11
C HIS A 59 4.76 5.75 -7.12
N CYS A 60 5.20 6.30 -5.99
CA CYS A 60 5.70 7.67 -5.95
C CYS A 60 7.01 7.82 -6.74
N THR A 61 7.29 9.03 -7.19
CA THR A 61 8.51 9.38 -7.92
C THR A 61 9.69 9.77 -7.03
N ASP A 62 9.49 9.73 -5.71
CA ASP A 62 10.53 10.11 -4.74
C ASP A 62 11.69 9.11 -4.74
N LYS A 63 12.87 9.60 -5.15
CA LYS A 63 14.10 8.80 -5.28
C LYS A 63 14.70 8.35 -3.94
N ARG A 64 14.21 8.88 -2.83
CA ARG A 64 14.62 8.42 -1.49
C ARG A 64 14.09 7.00 -1.19
N TRP A 65 13.03 6.58 -1.87
CA TRP A 65 12.48 5.23 -1.76
C TRP A 65 13.14 4.30 -2.77
N ARG A 66 13.94 3.36 -2.26
CA ARG A 66 14.43 2.23 -3.04
C ARG A 66 13.38 1.12 -3.02
N ARG A 67 13.02 0.62 -4.19
CA ARG A 67 12.04 -0.45 -4.34
C ARG A 67 12.75 -1.72 -4.77
N ILE A 68 12.39 -2.82 -4.12
CA ILE A 68 12.90 -4.16 -4.44
C ILE A 68 11.66 -5.02 -4.63
N LEU A 69 11.52 -5.62 -5.80
CA LEU A 69 10.48 -6.59 -6.11
C LEU A 69 11.12 -7.97 -6.12
N SER A 70 10.50 -8.90 -5.38
CA SER A 70 10.84 -10.32 -5.45
C SER A 70 9.54 -11.10 -5.63
N THR A 71 9.48 -11.90 -6.66
CA THR A 71 8.32 -12.72 -7.03
C THR A 71 8.69 -14.20 -6.94
N VAL A 72 7.70 -15.07 -7.08
CA VAL A 72 7.95 -16.51 -7.17
C VAL A 72 8.96 -16.88 -8.27
N LYS A 73 9.08 -16.06 -9.31
CA LYS A 73 10.04 -16.29 -10.40
C LYS A 73 11.50 -16.13 -9.99
N ASP A 74 11.72 -15.40 -8.89
CA ASP A 74 13.04 -15.17 -8.31
C ASP A 74 13.39 -16.22 -7.23
N CYS A 75 12.47 -17.16 -6.95
CA CYS A 75 12.58 -18.20 -5.94
C CYS A 75 12.55 -19.58 -6.59
N PRO A 76 13.69 -20.18 -6.94
CA PRO A 76 13.75 -21.44 -7.70
C PRO A 76 13.24 -22.67 -6.93
N ASP A 77 13.08 -22.56 -5.61
CA ASP A 77 12.71 -23.68 -4.74
C ASP A 77 11.19 -23.94 -4.66
N PHE A 78 10.38 -23.15 -5.36
CA PHE A 78 8.93 -23.39 -5.40
C PHE A 78 8.59 -24.56 -6.32
N ASP A 79 7.76 -25.47 -5.81
CA ASP A 79 7.22 -26.58 -6.60
C ASP A 79 6.28 -26.07 -7.70
N PRO A 80 6.54 -26.37 -8.98
CA PRO A 80 5.69 -25.95 -10.10
C PRO A 80 4.25 -26.46 -10.00
N ASP A 81 4.04 -27.70 -9.51
CA ASP A 81 2.72 -28.29 -9.38
C ASP A 81 1.90 -27.59 -8.31
N PHE A 82 2.54 -27.20 -7.19
CA PHE A 82 1.92 -26.38 -6.16
C PHE A 82 1.49 -24.99 -6.72
N LEU A 83 2.35 -24.35 -7.52
CA LEU A 83 2.05 -23.06 -8.12
C LEU A 83 0.87 -23.15 -9.11
N ALA A 84 0.85 -24.20 -9.94
CA ALA A 84 -0.25 -24.45 -10.88
C ALA A 84 -1.57 -24.68 -10.15
N MET A 85 -1.54 -25.43 -9.05
CA MET A 85 -2.69 -25.64 -8.18
C MET A 85 -3.20 -24.33 -7.58
N GLN A 86 -2.32 -23.49 -7.01
CA GLN A 86 -2.69 -22.20 -6.42
C GLN A 86 -3.31 -21.27 -7.47
N GLN A 87 -2.72 -21.22 -8.66
CA GLN A 87 -3.25 -20.42 -9.76
C GLN A 87 -4.63 -20.89 -10.23
N SER A 88 -4.89 -22.19 -10.20
CA SER A 88 -6.19 -22.77 -10.55
C SER A 88 -7.27 -22.50 -9.52
N ILE A 89 -6.92 -22.52 -8.22
CA ILE A 89 -7.86 -22.29 -7.12
C ILE A 89 -8.29 -20.82 -7.06
N ASP A 90 -7.35 -19.90 -7.07
CA ASP A 90 -7.62 -18.47 -7.00
C ASP A 90 -6.59 -17.68 -7.84
N PRO A 91 -6.88 -17.44 -9.13
CA PRO A 91 -5.98 -16.70 -10.02
C PRO A 91 -5.68 -15.27 -9.54
N ILE A 92 -6.64 -14.62 -8.88
CA ILE A 92 -6.48 -13.24 -8.38
C ILE A 92 -5.52 -13.23 -7.21
N LYS A 93 -5.75 -14.12 -6.25
CA LYS A 93 -4.87 -14.28 -5.09
C LYS A 93 -3.48 -14.74 -5.50
N TYR A 94 -3.36 -15.62 -6.49
CA TYR A 94 -2.07 -16.04 -7.05
C TYR A 94 -1.27 -14.84 -7.59
N ARG A 95 -1.90 -13.97 -8.36
CA ARG A 95 -1.25 -12.77 -8.89
C ARG A 95 -0.79 -11.83 -7.77
N GLN A 96 -1.57 -11.73 -6.72
CA GLN A 96 -1.26 -10.88 -5.57
C GLN A 96 -0.11 -11.46 -4.73
N ASP A 97 -0.22 -12.72 -4.32
CA ASP A 97 0.68 -13.32 -3.34
C ASP A 97 1.99 -13.84 -3.96
N PHE A 98 1.97 -14.32 -5.21
CA PHE A 98 3.12 -14.91 -5.88
C PHE A 98 3.74 -14.01 -6.96
N LEU A 99 2.95 -13.18 -7.62
CA LEU A 99 3.47 -12.25 -8.63
C LEU A 99 3.57 -10.80 -8.12
N CYS A 100 3.26 -10.55 -6.87
CA CYS A 100 3.35 -9.24 -6.21
C CYS A 100 2.59 -8.13 -6.96
N GLU A 101 1.39 -8.43 -7.46
CA GLU A 101 0.56 -7.45 -8.14
C GLU A 101 -0.40 -6.75 -7.18
N PHE A 102 -0.51 -5.44 -7.28
CA PHE A 102 -1.58 -4.70 -6.61
C PHE A 102 -2.90 -4.95 -7.31
N ILE A 103 -3.84 -5.58 -6.61
CA ILE A 103 -5.14 -5.96 -7.16
C ILE A 103 -6.20 -4.97 -6.71
N GLN A 104 -7.03 -4.53 -7.64
CA GLN A 104 -8.23 -3.79 -7.31
C GLN A 104 -9.32 -4.81 -6.95
N PRO A 105 -9.99 -4.69 -5.79
CA PRO A 105 -11.08 -5.58 -5.44
C PRO A 105 -12.16 -5.57 -6.53
N ALA A 106 -12.61 -6.74 -6.95
CA ALA A 106 -13.71 -6.87 -7.92
C ALA A 106 -15.03 -6.24 -7.40
N ASP A 107 -15.15 -6.12 -6.08
CA ASP A 107 -16.30 -5.50 -5.40
C ASP A 107 -16.25 -3.96 -5.37
N SER A 108 -15.24 -3.34 -5.96
CA SER A 108 -15.25 -1.90 -6.16
C SER A 108 -16.31 -1.57 -7.21
N LEU A 109 -17.49 -1.16 -6.75
CA LEU A 109 -18.61 -0.70 -7.61
C LEU A 109 -18.18 0.36 -8.63
N ILE A 110 -17.10 1.08 -8.32
CA ILE A 110 -16.51 2.11 -9.18
C ILE A 110 -15.01 1.86 -9.27
N SER A 111 -14.50 1.54 -10.46
CA SER A 111 -13.06 1.39 -10.68
C SER A 111 -12.34 2.73 -10.54
N ALA A 112 -11.07 2.69 -10.15
CA ALA A 112 -10.23 3.91 -10.06
C ALA A 112 -10.17 4.65 -11.40
N ASP A 113 -10.22 3.94 -12.53
CA ASP A 113 -10.28 4.54 -13.87
C ASP A 113 -11.56 5.34 -14.08
N ILE A 114 -12.71 4.81 -13.64
CA ILE A 114 -13.99 5.55 -13.69
C ILE A 114 -13.90 6.79 -12.81
N ILE A 115 -13.38 6.67 -11.59
CA ILE A 115 -13.22 7.83 -10.69
C ILE A 115 -12.33 8.89 -11.35
N ASN A 116 -11.17 8.51 -11.87
CA ASN A 116 -10.25 9.45 -12.53
C ASN A 116 -10.87 10.13 -13.76
N ARG A 117 -11.74 9.45 -14.49
CA ARG A 117 -12.47 10.02 -15.63
C ARG A 117 -13.61 10.95 -15.20
N MET A 118 -14.11 10.78 -13.98
CA MET A 118 -15.16 11.64 -13.41
C MET A 118 -14.61 12.89 -12.75
N VAL A 119 -13.31 12.90 -12.40
CA VAL A 119 -12.64 14.08 -11.83
C VAL A 119 -12.30 15.05 -12.96
N ASP A 120 -13.01 16.15 -13.01
CA ASP A 120 -12.65 17.29 -13.86
C ASP A 120 -11.75 18.25 -13.08
N PRO A 121 -10.43 18.30 -13.37
CA PRO A 121 -9.52 19.17 -12.66
C PRO A 121 -9.71 20.66 -12.94
N THR A 122 -10.59 20.99 -13.90
CA THR A 122 -10.90 22.38 -14.27
C THR A 122 -12.07 22.96 -13.49
N LEU A 123 -12.83 22.08 -12.77
CA LEU A 123 -13.96 22.53 -11.96
C LEU A 123 -13.46 23.13 -10.63
N ASP A 124 -13.79 24.40 -10.41
CA ASP A 124 -13.62 25.05 -9.12
C ASP A 124 -14.73 24.56 -8.17
N PRO A 125 -14.39 23.87 -7.05
CA PRO A 125 -15.36 23.36 -6.09
C PRO A 125 -16.24 24.47 -5.45
N TRP A 126 -15.81 25.71 -5.50
CA TRP A 126 -16.54 26.86 -4.95
C TRP A 126 -17.61 27.42 -5.90
N GLN A 127 -17.67 26.95 -7.15
CA GLN A 127 -18.67 27.38 -8.13
C GLN A 127 -19.91 26.48 -8.20
N VAL A 128 -20.05 25.53 -7.29
CA VAL A 128 -21.28 24.73 -7.18
C VAL A 128 -22.40 25.64 -6.69
N PRO A 129 -23.45 25.90 -7.50
CA PRO A 129 -24.55 26.76 -7.08
C PRO A 129 -25.21 26.15 -5.83
N PRO A 130 -25.66 26.96 -4.85
CA PRO A 130 -26.34 26.46 -3.68
C PRO A 130 -27.56 25.64 -4.12
N SER A 131 -27.59 24.36 -3.71
CA SER A 131 -28.73 23.51 -3.99
C SER A 131 -30.01 24.19 -3.48
N ASN A 132 -30.95 24.44 -4.35
CA ASN A 132 -32.31 24.84 -3.96
C ASN A 132 -32.84 23.75 -3.02
N ARG A 133 -32.92 24.05 -1.74
CA ARG A 133 -33.66 23.23 -0.78
C ARG A 133 -35.14 23.46 -1.06
N TYR A 134 -35.82 22.43 -1.55
CA TYR A 134 -37.25 22.32 -1.51
C TYR A 134 -37.67 21.79 -0.12
#